data_82e53bd24f14b45037581d7e0ed02405
#
_entry.id   82e53bd24f14b45037581d7e0ed02405
#
_cell.length_a   1.000
_cell.length_b   1.000
_cell.length_c   1.000
_cell.angle_alpha   90.00
_cell.angle_beta   90.00
_cell.angle_gamma   90.00
#
_symmetry.space_group_name_H-M   'P 1'
#
loop_
_entity.id
_entity.type
_entity.pdbx_description
1 polymer ?
#
loop_
_entity_poly.entity_id
_entity_poly.type
_entity_poly.pdbx_seq_one_letter_code
_entity_poly.pdbx_strand_id
1 'polypeptide(L)'
;MRNGKRGDAARRTGRPLVLALVLLLVGSAVLAAVATAKTSRQTATIKVGLITKDVTNPFFVKMRQGATAQAKKLGASLSYAAGKNSSDNASQIAAIENMTTAGVKGILITVADAKAENAAIKKARRRGVLVIALDSPTSPTTAVDALFATNNFNAGVRIGRYARAATRGRTVTIAMLDEHAGSSVGKLRHDGFLKGFGITNGNNQIACVGNGQGQTAPSQTAMENCIQKNSKIDVVYTINEPSAVGAWNALKNAGKTKAGTTIVSVDGGCAGVRNVRAGIIDATSQQYPLRMASMGVTAVVNYAKTGKKVSGYTDTGLNLIAKVAKAGVPSKSVAYGLRNCWG
;
A
#
# COMPACT_ATOMS: atom_id res chain seq x y z
N MET A 1 -32.86 88.27 43.00
CA MET A 1 -31.80 88.94 43.78
C MET A 1 -30.49 88.74 43.06
N ARG A 2 -30.10 89.81 42.49
CA ARG A 2 -28.81 90.55 42.62
C ARG A 2 -27.57 89.75 42.19
N ASN A 3 -27.05 90.24 41.13
CA ASN A 3 -25.85 91.07 40.92
C ASN A 3 -24.58 90.19 40.85
N GLY A 4 -23.70 90.39 40.01
CA GLY A 4 -23.34 91.47 39.11
C GLY A 4 -21.93 91.30 38.55
N LYS A 5 -21.81 91.83 37.37
CA LYS A 5 -20.74 92.67 36.82
C LYS A 5 -19.30 92.15 36.66
N ARG A 6 -18.90 92.17 35.39
CA ARG A 6 -17.79 92.97 34.79
C ARG A 6 -16.37 92.57 35.20
N GLY A 7 -15.48 92.46 34.30
CA GLY A 7 -14.99 93.31 33.26
C GLY A 7 -13.74 92.68 32.61
N ASP A 8 -13.63 93.08 31.39
CA ASP A 8 -12.53 93.70 30.62
C ASP A 8 -11.23 92.93 30.38
N ALA A 9 -11.06 92.62 29.18
CA ALA A 9 -10.22 93.16 28.10
C ALA A 9 -8.68 92.93 28.26
N ALA A 10 -8.10 92.41 27.32
CA ALA A 10 -7.07 92.96 26.44
C ALA A 10 -6.03 91.93 25.93
N ARG A 11 -6.05 91.77 24.65
CA ARG A 11 -4.94 91.90 23.69
C ARG A 11 -3.76 90.94 23.62
N ARG A 12 -3.68 90.40 22.44
CA ARG A 12 -2.56 90.39 21.48
C ARG A 12 -1.56 89.30 21.50
N THR A 13 -1.64 88.63 20.40
CA THR A 13 -0.59 88.38 19.34
C THR A 13 0.47 87.38 19.66
N GLY A 14 0.56 86.38 18.78
CA GLY A 14 1.82 85.75 18.57
C GLY A 14 1.76 84.35 17.95
N ARG A 15 1.73 84.35 16.66
CA ARG A 15 2.33 83.35 15.74
C ARG A 15 1.75 81.95 15.60
N PRO A 16 1.20 81.62 14.40
CA PRO A 16 0.96 80.28 13.92
C PRO A 16 2.12 79.83 13.03
N LEU A 17 3.22 79.39 13.64
CA LEU A 17 4.34 78.88 12.84
C LEU A 17 4.93 77.50 13.32
N VAL A 18 4.41 76.93 14.39
CA VAL A 18 4.93 75.71 14.97
C VAL A 18 4.01 74.51 14.71
N LEU A 19 2.76 74.74 14.28
CA LEU A 19 1.80 73.67 14.06
C LEU A 19 1.92 72.98 12.66
N ALA A 20 2.61 73.60 11.70
CA ALA A 20 2.74 73.08 10.36
C ALA A 20 3.91 72.04 10.18
N LEU A 21 4.89 72.01 11.11
CA LEU A 21 6.04 71.09 10.99
C LEU A 21 5.84 69.76 11.70
N VAL A 22 4.88 69.64 12.59
CA VAL A 22 4.59 68.36 13.31
C VAL A 22 3.66 67.47 12.50
N LEU A 23 2.83 68.00 11.61
CA LEU A 23 1.92 67.22 10.76
C LEU A 23 2.61 66.58 9.53
N LEU A 24 3.79 67.05 9.12
CA LEU A 24 4.56 66.48 8.01
C LEU A 24 5.46 65.31 8.42
N LEU A 25 5.79 65.17 9.73
CA LEU A 25 6.60 64.05 10.24
C LEU A 25 5.76 62.81 10.63
N VAL A 26 4.47 62.95 10.89
CA VAL A 26 3.57 61.84 11.20
C VAL A 26 3.04 61.16 9.93
N GLY A 27 2.93 61.92 8.82
CA GLY A 27 2.49 61.37 7.52
C GLY A 27 3.51 60.43 6.85
N SER A 28 4.82 60.58 7.14
CA SER A 28 5.88 59.77 6.50
C SER A 28 6.12 58.45 7.21
N ALA A 29 5.71 58.28 8.46
CA ALA A 29 5.87 57.04 9.23
C ALA A 29 4.74 56.01 8.96
N VAL A 30 3.59 56.45 8.47
CA VAL A 30 2.46 55.55 8.17
C VAL A 30 2.57 54.91 6.78
N LEU A 31 3.28 55.54 5.81
CA LEU A 31 3.49 54.94 4.48
C LEU A 31 4.61 53.89 4.43
N ALA A 32 5.51 53.86 5.42
CA ALA A 32 6.60 52.85 5.48
C ALA A 32 6.20 51.50 6.12
N ALA A 33 5.06 51.46 6.83
CA ALA A 33 4.59 50.25 7.53
C ALA A 33 3.70 49.30 6.67
N VAL A 34 3.31 49.73 5.47
CA VAL A 34 2.44 48.92 4.59
C VAL A 34 3.22 48.03 3.58
N ALA A 35 4.55 48.17 3.53
CA ALA A 35 5.33 47.57 2.44
C ALA A 35 6.02 46.24 2.79
N THR A 36 5.81 45.60 3.98
CA THR A 36 6.52 44.36 4.36
C THR A 36 5.65 43.28 5.00
N ALA A 37 4.34 43.32 4.87
CA ALA A 37 3.54 42.14 5.10
C ALA A 37 3.61 41.23 3.82
N LYS A 38 4.78 40.68 3.50
CA LYS A 38 4.87 39.45 2.81
C LYS A 38 4.19 38.39 3.71
N THR A 39 2.87 38.27 3.64
CA THR A 39 2.16 37.11 4.10
C THR A 39 2.80 35.92 3.39
N SER A 40 3.73 35.25 4.06
CA SER A 40 4.10 33.91 3.64
C SER A 40 2.80 33.11 3.71
N ARG A 41 2.13 32.96 2.58
CA ARG A 41 1.09 31.95 2.44
C ARG A 41 1.77 30.63 2.79
N GLN A 42 1.64 30.22 4.04
CA GLN A 42 2.03 28.90 4.48
C GLN A 42 1.20 27.94 3.62
N THR A 43 1.81 27.44 2.56
CA THR A 43 1.15 26.50 1.65
C THR A 43 0.71 25.32 2.50
N ALA A 44 -0.61 25.13 2.62
CA ALA A 44 -1.17 24.06 3.43
C ALA A 44 -0.53 22.73 3.03
N THR A 45 -0.01 22.01 4.02
CA THR A 45 0.66 20.72 3.81
C THR A 45 -0.25 19.77 3.07
N ILE A 46 0.23 19.20 1.96
CA ILE A 46 -0.51 18.22 1.16
C ILE A 46 -0.70 16.96 2.02
N LYS A 47 -1.96 16.58 2.25
CA LYS A 47 -2.31 15.37 3.00
C LYS A 47 -2.52 14.19 2.05
N VAL A 48 -1.83 13.06 2.32
CA VAL A 48 -1.95 11.79 1.59
C VAL A 48 -2.52 10.73 2.52
N GLY A 49 -3.50 9.96 2.09
CA GLY A 49 -4.01 8.80 2.81
C GLY A 49 -3.33 7.50 2.34
N LEU A 50 -3.05 6.58 3.26
CA LEU A 50 -2.69 5.20 2.97
C LEU A 50 -3.58 4.27 3.78
N ILE A 51 -4.23 3.31 3.11
CA ILE A 51 -5.08 2.28 3.72
C ILE A 51 -4.56 0.91 3.28
N THR A 52 -4.17 0.07 4.25
CA THR A 52 -3.70 -1.30 3.99
C THR A 52 -4.70 -2.34 4.49
N LYS A 53 -4.52 -3.62 4.12
CA LYS A 53 -5.41 -4.71 4.57
C LYS A 53 -5.26 -4.98 6.06
N ASP A 54 -4.02 -4.96 6.58
CA ASP A 54 -3.71 -5.15 8.00
C ASP A 54 -2.41 -4.44 8.39
N VAL A 55 -2.04 -4.50 9.67
CA VAL A 55 -0.85 -3.85 10.25
C VAL A 55 0.31 -4.78 10.52
N THR A 56 0.13 -6.10 10.35
CA THR A 56 1.08 -7.14 10.78
C THR A 56 1.85 -7.77 9.64
N ASN A 57 1.24 -7.87 8.46
CA ASN A 57 1.90 -8.44 7.29
C ASN A 57 3.11 -7.58 6.88
N PRO A 58 4.32 -8.15 6.80
CA PRO A 58 5.54 -7.42 6.47
C PRO A 58 5.46 -6.61 5.17
N PHE A 59 4.70 -7.07 4.19
CA PHE A 59 4.45 -6.36 2.93
C PHE A 59 3.79 -4.99 3.16
N PHE A 60 2.73 -4.94 3.97
CA PHE A 60 2.02 -3.70 4.28
C PHE A 60 2.81 -2.80 5.24
N VAL A 61 3.56 -3.40 6.18
CA VAL A 61 4.48 -2.65 7.05
C VAL A 61 5.51 -1.89 6.20
N LYS A 62 6.12 -2.55 5.20
CA LYS A 62 7.08 -1.91 4.30
C LYS A 62 6.43 -0.90 3.36
N MET A 63 5.24 -1.17 2.86
CA MET A 63 4.46 -0.21 2.08
C MET A 63 4.23 1.08 2.87
N ARG A 64 3.81 0.99 4.14
CA ARG A 64 3.66 2.14 5.04
C ARG A 64 4.98 2.89 5.23
N GLN A 65 6.10 2.18 5.47
CA GLN A 65 7.43 2.79 5.61
C GLN A 65 7.82 3.57 4.36
N GLY A 66 7.62 2.98 3.17
CA GLY A 66 7.89 3.62 1.89
C GLY A 66 7.04 4.87 1.65
N ALA A 67 5.73 4.79 1.96
CA ALA A 67 4.84 5.93 1.86
C ALA A 67 5.24 7.06 2.82
N THR A 68 5.58 6.73 4.08
CA THR A 68 6.02 7.71 5.08
C THR A 68 7.30 8.43 4.64
N ALA A 69 8.30 7.67 4.19
CA ALA A 69 9.57 8.22 3.73
C ALA A 69 9.37 9.15 2.51
N GLN A 70 8.55 8.73 1.54
CA GLN A 70 8.29 9.53 0.35
C GLN A 70 7.45 10.78 0.66
N ALA A 71 6.46 10.69 1.54
CA ALA A 71 5.68 11.84 1.98
C ALA A 71 6.60 12.89 2.64
N LYS A 72 7.45 12.47 3.58
CA LYS A 72 8.45 13.33 4.22
C LYS A 72 9.37 14.00 3.18
N LYS A 73 9.89 13.22 2.22
CA LYS A 73 10.77 13.75 1.14
C LYS A 73 10.10 14.82 0.30
N LEU A 74 8.77 14.73 0.10
CA LEU A 74 8.00 15.67 -0.74
C LEU A 74 7.31 16.78 0.06
N GLY A 75 7.56 16.90 1.38
CA GLY A 75 6.92 17.89 2.25
C GLY A 75 5.42 17.67 2.42
N ALA A 76 4.94 16.43 2.28
CA ALA A 76 3.56 16.03 2.48
C ALA A 76 3.38 15.31 3.83
N SER A 77 2.17 15.29 4.36
CA SER A 77 1.79 14.48 5.53
C SER A 77 1.10 13.20 5.09
N LEU A 78 1.35 12.10 5.83
CA LEU A 78 0.71 10.81 5.61
C LEU A 78 -0.28 10.50 6.73
N SER A 79 -1.56 10.28 6.38
CA SER A 79 -2.56 9.67 7.25
C SER A 79 -2.61 8.18 6.95
N TYR A 80 -2.55 7.34 7.99
CA TYR A 80 -2.53 5.88 7.83
C TYR A 80 -3.71 5.22 8.55
N ALA A 81 -4.31 4.23 7.90
CA ALA A 81 -5.29 3.32 8.47
C ALA A 81 -5.11 1.91 7.89
N ALA A 82 -5.69 0.92 8.52
CA ALA A 82 -5.70 -0.46 8.04
C ALA A 82 -6.96 -1.18 8.49
N GLY A 83 -7.32 -2.26 7.79
CA GLY A 83 -8.24 -3.27 8.30
C GLY A 83 -7.62 -4.05 9.47
N LYS A 84 -8.44 -4.79 10.19
CA LYS A 84 -8.02 -5.70 11.27
C LYS A 84 -7.36 -6.97 10.73
N ASN A 85 -7.77 -7.35 9.52
CA ASN A 85 -7.26 -8.51 8.78
C ASN A 85 -7.52 -8.33 7.27
N SER A 86 -7.13 -9.31 6.46
CA SER A 86 -7.17 -9.23 5.00
C SER A 86 -8.59 -9.12 4.40
N SER A 87 -9.66 -9.35 5.18
CA SER A 87 -11.06 -9.30 4.74
C SER A 87 -11.91 -8.23 5.45
N ASP A 88 -11.30 -7.32 6.21
CA ASP A 88 -12.02 -6.28 6.96
C ASP A 88 -12.35 -5.06 6.08
N ASN A 89 -13.38 -5.21 5.27
CA ASN A 89 -13.89 -4.15 4.40
C ASN A 89 -14.46 -2.97 5.19
N ALA A 90 -15.13 -3.23 6.32
CA ALA A 90 -15.80 -2.20 7.10
C ALA A 90 -14.82 -1.14 7.62
N SER A 91 -13.70 -1.57 8.19
CA SER A 91 -12.65 -0.64 8.64
C SER A 91 -12.03 0.15 7.48
N GLN A 92 -11.85 -0.47 6.30
CA GLN A 92 -11.34 0.23 5.13
C GLN A 92 -12.34 1.27 4.60
N ILE A 93 -13.64 0.95 4.52
CA ILE A 93 -14.70 1.88 4.13
C ILE A 93 -14.72 3.09 5.06
N ALA A 94 -14.73 2.87 6.38
CA ALA A 94 -14.67 3.95 7.37
C ALA A 94 -13.41 4.81 7.21
N ALA A 95 -12.25 4.20 6.93
CA ALA A 95 -11.00 4.91 6.70
C ALA A 95 -11.06 5.80 5.44
N ILE A 96 -11.65 5.31 4.33
CA ILE A 96 -11.86 6.11 3.12
C ILE A 96 -12.72 7.35 3.43
N GLU A 97 -13.82 7.18 4.16
CA GLU A 97 -14.74 8.27 4.50
C GLU A 97 -14.09 9.29 5.43
N ASN A 98 -13.40 8.82 6.47
CA ASN A 98 -12.69 9.68 7.44
C ASN A 98 -11.58 10.50 6.76
N MET A 99 -10.74 9.87 5.93
CA MET A 99 -9.66 10.54 5.19
C MET A 99 -10.22 11.56 4.19
N THR A 100 -11.34 11.21 3.49
CA THR A 100 -12.03 12.13 2.59
C THR A 100 -12.54 13.36 3.32
N THR A 101 -13.13 13.18 4.51
CA THR A 101 -13.61 14.28 5.36
C THR A 101 -12.45 15.12 5.92
N ALA A 102 -11.32 14.50 6.25
CA ALA A 102 -10.10 15.18 6.70
C ALA A 102 -9.38 15.96 5.59
N GLY A 103 -9.89 15.91 4.34
CA GLY A 103 -9.39 16.71 3.22
C GLY A 103 -8.06 16.22 2.64
N VAL A 104 -7.81 14.90 2.63
CA VAL A 104 -6.67 14.34 1.90
C VAL A 104 -6.80 14.63 0.40
N LYS A 105 -5.69 14.87 -0.28
CA LYS A 105 -5.65 15.10 -1.73
C LYS A 105 -5.70 13.81 -2.55
N GLY A 106 -5.30 12.70 -1.93
CA GLY A 106 -5.44 11.37 -2.51
C GLY A 106 -5.35 10.28 -1.47
N ILE A 107 -5.92 9.13 -1.81
CA ILE A 107 -5.91 7.89 -1.02
C ILE A 107 -5.21 6.80 -1.81
N LEU A 108 -4.22 6.18 -1.21
CA LEU A 108 -3.57 4.95 -1.65
C LEU A 108 -4.22 3.80 -0.88
N ILE A 109 -4.70 2.77 -1.56
CA ILE A 109 -5.42 1.68 -0.90
C ILE A 109 -5.04 0.31 -1.45
N THR A 110 -4.77 -0.66 -0.56
CA THR A 110 -4.77 -2.08 -0.90
C THR A 110 -6.13 -2.64 -0.51
N VAL A 111 -7.07 -2.70 -1.46
CA VAL A 111 -8.46 -3.12 -1.15
C VAL A 111 -8.50 -4.54 -0.58
N ALA A 112 -9.28 -4.75 0.47
CA ALA A 112 -9.51 -6.06 1.06
C ALA A 112 -10.35 -6.92 0.11
N ASP A 113 -11.41 -6.35 -0.46
CA ASP A 113 -12.30 -6.99 -1.43
C ASP A 113 -12.28 -6.22 -2.76
N ALA A 114 -12.46 -6.92 -3.86
CA ALA A 114 -12.43 -6.29 -5.18
C ALA A 114 -13.61 -5.32 -5.42
N LYS A 115 -14.71 -5.44 -4.68
CA LYS A 115 -15.96 -4.70 -4.93
C LYS A 115 -16.48 -3.91 -3.73
N ALA A 116 -16.22 -4.39 -2.50
CA ALA A 116 -16.87 -3.87 -1.29
C ALA A 116 -16.61 -2.38 -1.05
N GLU A 117 -15.40 -1.90 -1.30
CA GLU A 117 -15.00 -0.51 -1.07
C GLU A 117 -15.42 0.44 -2.20
N ASN A 118 -15.93 -0.07 -3.33
CA ASN A 118 -16.19 0.75 -4.54
C ASN A 118 -17.15 1.93 -4.32
N ALA A 119 -18.16 1.77 -3.49
CA ALA A 119 -19.12 2.84 -3.19
C ALA A 119 -18.45 4.01 -2.46
N ALA A 120 -17.63 3.71 -1.44
CA ALA A 120 -16.85 4.70 -0.69
C ALA A 120 -15.78 5.37 -1.57
N ILE A 121 -15.08 4.59 -2.39
CA ILE A 121 -14.11 5.07 -3.37
C ILE A 121 -14.79 6.05 -4.36
N LYS A 122 -15.94 5.69 -4.91
CA LYS A 122 -16.71 6.56 -5.83
C LYS A 122 -17.09 7.88 -5.15
N LYS A 123 -17.51 7.83 -3.88
CA LYS A 123 -17.85 9.02 -3.07
C LYS A 123 -16.63 9.92 -2.85
N ALA A 124 -15.46 9.35 -2.53
CA ALA A 124 -14.20 10.08 -2.37
C ALA A 124 -13.77 10.75 -3.68
N ARG A 125 -13.80 10.03 -4.81
CA ARG A 125 -13.48 10.56 -6.15
C ARG A 125 -14.38 11.72 -6.57
N ARG A 126 -15.70 11.67 -6.28
CA ARG A 126 -16.61 12.79 -6.54
C ARG A 126 -16.28 14.04 -5.73
N ARG A 127 -15.61 13.90 -4.58
CA ARG A 127 -15.11 15.02 -3.78
C ARG A 127 -13.72 15.51 -4.19
N GLY A 128 -13.23 15.05 -5.35
CA GLY A 128 -11.93 15.47 -5.90
C GLY A 128 -10.73 14.77 -5.27
N VAL A 129 -10.92 13.69 -4.50
CA VAL A 129 -9.82 12.88 -3.95
C VAL A 129 -9.32 11.92 -5.04
N LEU A 130 -8.02 11.95 -5.35
CA LEU A 130 -7.39 10.97 -6.24
C LEU A 130 -7.29 9.62 -5.52
N VAL A 131 -7.86 8.56 -6.09
CA VAL A 131 -7.80 7.22 -5.46
C VAL A 131 -6.97 6.29 -6.34
N ILE A 132 -5.87 5.76 -5.77
CA ILE A 132 -4.96 4.85 -6.42
C ILE A 132 -4.97 3.51 -5.66
N ALA A 133 -5.32 2.44 -6.35
CA ALA A 133 -5.13 1.10 -5.81
C ALA A 133 -3.64 0.72 -5.85
N LEU A 134 -3.16 0.16 -4.75
CA LEU A 134 -1.84 -0.46 -4.67
C LEU A 134 -2.00 -1.97 -4.56
N ASP A 135 -1.19 -2.74 -5.29
CA ASP A 135 -1.16 -4.21 -5.28
C ASP A 135 -2.46 -4.90 -5.70
N SER A 136 -3.60 -4.50 -5.12
CA SER A 136 -4.88 -5.20 -5.22
C SER A 136 -5.85 -4.45 -6.15
N PRO A 137 -6.15 -4.96 -7.36
CA PRO A 137 -7.09 -4.31 -8.28
C PRO A 137 -8.54 -4.38 -7.77
N THR A 138 -9.31 -3.34 -8.06
CA THR A 138 -10.77 -3.31 -7.89
C THR A 138 -11.49 -3.98 -9.07
N SER A 139 -12.76 -4.34 -8.87
CA SER A 139 -13.65 -4.83 -9.93
C SER A 139 -14.94 -3.98 -9.96
N PRO A 140 -15.17 -3.15 -11.00
CA PRO A 140 -14.31 -2.95 -12.17
C PRO A 140 -12.99 -2.22 -11.81
N THR A 141 -11.97 -2.37 -12.66
CA THR A 141 -10.67 -1.68 -12.49
C THR A 141 -10.79 -0.17 -12.56
N THR A 142 -11.85 0.35 -13.19
CA THR A 142 -12.18 1.77 -13.32
C THR A 142 -12.77 2.40 -12.05
N ALA A 143 -13.03 1.60 -10.99
CA ALA A 143 -13.50 2.13 -9.71
C ALA A 143 -12.49 3.10 -9.08
N VAL A 144 -11.19 2.88 -9.30
CA VAL A 144 -10.08 3.76 -8.92
C VAL A 144 -9.58 4.60 -10.10
N ASP A 145 -8.75 5.62 -9.85
CA ASP A 145 -8.14 6.42 -10.91
C ASP A 145 -6.95 5.68 -11.55
N ALA A 146 -6.15 4.95 -10.75
CA ALA A 146 -5.01 4.16 -11.23
C ALA A 146 -4.76 2.94 -10.34
N LEU A 147 -4.00 1.97 -10.87
CA LEU A 147 -3.49 0.79 -10.16
C LEU A 147 -1.96 0.74 -10.31
N PHE A 148 -1.22 0.75 -9.19
CA PHE A 148 0.22 0.47 -9.17
C PHE A 148 0.45 -0.86 -8.46
N ALA A 149 0.80 -1.89 -9.21
CA ALA A 149 0.86 -3.25 -8.70
C ALA A 149 1.86 -4.11 -9.46
N THR A 150 2.35 -5.16 -8.84
CA THR A 150 2.93 -6.31 -9.53
C THR A 150 1.86 -6.97 -10.40
N ASN A 151 2.26 -7.52 -11.54
CA ASN A 151 1.38 -8.41 -12.28
C ASN A 151 1.17 -9.71 -11.48
N ASN A 152 0.13 -9.72 -10.64
CA ASN A 152 -0.15 -10.81 -9.70
C ASN A 152 -0.51 -12.13 -10.41
N PHE A 153 -1.13 -12.09 -11.60
CA PHE A 153 -1.35 -13.26 -12.40
C PHE A 153 -0.01 -13.88 -12.85
N ASN A 154 0.90 -13.06 -13.39
CA ASN A 154 2.23 -13.54 -13.77
C ASN A 154 3.07 -13.97 -12.57
N ALA A 155 2.88 -13.40 -11.38
CA ALA A 155 3.52 -13.88 -10.16
C ALA A 155 3.12 -15.35 -9.87
N GLY A 156 1.82 -15.65 -9.97
CA GLY A 156 1.29 -17.01 -9.88
C GLY A 156 1.84 -17.91 -10.99
N VAL A 157 1.82 -17.44 -12.27
CA VAL A 157 2.34 -18.23 -13.41
C VAL A 157 3.79 -18.64 -13.19
N ARG A 158 4.65 -17.75 -12.70
CA ARG A 158 6.08 -18.06 -12.50
C ARG A 158 6.30 -19.12 -11.43
N ILE A 159 5.62 -19.02 -10.29
CA ILE A 159 5.73 -20.04 -9.23
C ILE A 159 5.09 -21.36 -9.63
N GLY A 160 4.00 -21.33 -10.43
CA GLY A 160 3.36 -22.53 -10.97
C GLY A 160 4.28 -23.29 -11.95
N ARG A 161 4.92 -22.55 -12.88
CA ARG A 161 5.93 -23.13 -13.80
C ARG A 161 7.10 -23.73 -13.03
N TYR A 162 7.56 -23.04 -11.99
CA TYR A 162 8.63 -23.55 -11.14
C TYR A 162 8.23 -24.86 -10.46
N ALA A 163 7.06 -24.92 -9.85
CA ALA A 163 6.56 -26.12 -9.18
C ALA A 163 6.41 -27.30 -10.17
N ARG A 164 5.87 -27.03 -11.38
CA ARG A 164 5.75 -28.05 -12.44
C ARG A 164 7.12 -28.61 -12.86
N ALA A 165 8.10 -27.74 -13.06
CA ALA A 165 9.47 -28.12 -13.40
C ALA A 165 10.17 -28.87 -12.24
N ALA A 166 9.92 -28.46 -10.98
CA ALA A 166 10.49 -29.11 -9.79
C ALA A 166 9.97 -30.54 -9.64
N THR A 167 8.73 -30.79 -10.00
CA THR A 167 8.10 -32.13 -9.96
C THR A 167 8.37 -32.95 -11.22
N ARG A 168 9.18 -32.43 -12.14
CA ARG A 168 9.55 -33.10 -13.40
C ARG A 168 8.33 -33.59 -14.21
N GLY A 169 7.25 -32.80 -14.17
CA GLY A 169 6.03 -33.13 -14.90
C GLY A 169 5.21 -34.32 -14.36
N ARG A 170 5.59 -34.93 -13.24
CA ARG A 170 4.84 -36.03 -12.63
C ARG A 170 3.45 -35.59 -12.18
N THR A 171 2.52 -36.53 -12.06
CA THR A 171 1.28 -36.35 -11.31
C THR A 171 1.61 -36.21 -9.81
N VAL A 172 1.05 -35.21 -9.16
CA VAL A 172 1.38 -34.84 -7.78
C VAL A 172 0.12 -34.49 -7.00
N THR A 173 0.27 -34.43 -5.69
CA THR A 173 -0.76 -33.97 -4.75
C THR A 173 -0.45 -32.55 -4.33
N ILE A 174 -1.40 -31.64 -4.58
CA ILE A 174 -1.24 -30.19 -4.36
C ILE A 174 -2.13 -29.71 -3.21
N ALA A 175 -1.55 -29.02 -2.25
CA ALA A 175 -2.26 -28.18 -1.30
C ALA A 175 -2.19 -26.71 -1.75
N MET A 176 -3.33 -26.01 -1.75
CA MET A 176 -3.41 -24.60 -2.10
C MET A 176 -3.84 -23.78 -0.89
N LEU A 177 -2.99 -22.86 -0.45
CA LEU A 177 -3.29 -21.95 0.66
C LEU A 177 -3.57 -20.55 0.09
N ASP A 178 -4.84 -20.30 -0.08
CA ASP A 178 -5.40 -19.08 -0.66
C ASP A 178 -5.73 -17.99 0.37
N GLU A 179 -6.22 -16.86 -0.11
CA GLU A 179 -6.94 -15.83 0.63
C GLU A 179 -8.46 -16.04 0.50
N HIS A 180 -9.25 -15.20 1.14
CA HIS A 180 -10.72 -15.22 1.03
C HIS A 180 -11.17 -14.92 -0.42
N ALA A 181 -12.36 -15.39 -0.77
CA ALA A 181 -12.88 -15.35 -2.15
C ALA A 181 -13.01 -13.94 -2.77
N GLY A 182 -13.18 -12.89 -1.94
CA GLY A 182 -13.25 -11.49 -2.39
C GLY A 182 -11.90 -10.88 -2.77
N SER A 183 -10.78 -11.52 -2.42
CA SER A 183 -9.45 -11.01 -2.72
C SER A 183 -9.12 -11.12 -4.21
N SER A 184 -8.95 -9.97 -4.88
CA SER A 184 -8.51 -9.95 -6.28
C SER A 184 -7.08 -10.47 -6.45
N VAL A 185 -6.18 -10.20 -5.51
CA VAL A 185 -4.81 -10.74 -5.50
C VAL A 185 -4.84 -12.25 -5.32
N GLY A 186 -5.67 -12.76 -4.38
CA GLY A 186 -5.87 -14.17 -4.16
C GLY A 186 -6.25 -14.89 -5.45
N LYS A 187 -7.30 -14.40 -6.12
CA LYS A 187 -7.77 -14.97 -7.38
C LYS A 187 -6.70 -14.93 -8.48
N LEU A 188 -6.03 -13.80 -8.67
CA LEU A 188 -5.03 -13.65 -9.73
C LEU A 188 -3.83 -14.59 -9.52
N ARG A 189 -3.32 -14.72 -8.29
CA ARG A 189 -2.19 -15.61 -7.99
C ARG A 189 -2.60 -17.09 -8.10
N HIS A 190 -3.80 -17.44 -7.60
CA HIS A 190 -4.39 -18.77 -7.75
C HIS A 190 -4.49 -19.18 -9.23
N ASP A 191 -5.22 -18.40 -10.03
CA ASP A 191 -5.42 -18.66 -11.46
C ASP A 191 -4.08 -18.71 -12.21
N GLY A 192 -3.15 -17.80 -11.85
CA GLY A 192 -1.81 -17.78 -12.40
C GLY A 192 -1.02 -19.05 -12.07
N PHE A 193 -1.07 -19.53 -10.82
CA PHE A 193 -0.42 -20.77 -10.42
C PHE A 193 -0.97 -21.96 -11.22
N LEU A 194 -2.29 -22.11 -11.31
CA LEU A 194 -2.92 -23.17 -12.09
C LEU A 194 -2.46 -23.13 -13.55
N LYS A 195 -2.48 -21.96 -14.18
CA LYS A 195 -2.00 -21.76 -15.55
C LYS A 195 -0.53 -22.13 -15.70
N GLY A 196 0.31 -21.70 -14.77
CA GLY A 196 1.75 -21.97 -14.79
C GLY A 196 2.08 -23.43 -14.55
N PHE A 197 1.33 -24.10 -13.69
CA PHE A 197 1.46 -25.52 -13.40
C PHE A 197 0.91 -26.39 -14.55
N GLY A 198 -0.01 -25.87 -15.35
CA GLY A 198 -0.62 -26.57 -16.49
C GLY A 198 -1.85 -27.39 -16.11
N ILE A 199 -2.63 -26.94 -15.11
CA ILE A 199 -3.89 -27.54 -14.68
C ILE A 199 -5.00 -26.48 -14.60
N THR A 200 -6.22 -26.92 -14.39
CA THR A 200 -7.39 -26.06 -14.19
C THR A 200 -7.94 -26.21 -12.78
N ASN A 201 -8.80 -25.30 -12.37
CA ASN A 201 -9.51 -25.42 -11.10
C ASN A 201 -10.36 -26.72 -11.08
N GLY A 202 -10.40 -27.39 -9.90
CA GLY A 202 -11.07 -28.69 -9.78
C GLY A 202 -10.27 -29.88 -10.33
N ASN A 203 -9.01 -29.69 -10.79
CA ASN A 203 -8.16 -30.80 -11.18
C ASN A 203 -7.91 -31.73 -9.99
N ASN A 204 -7.96 -33.06 -10.23
CA ASN A 204 -7.82 -34.13 -9.22
C ASN A 204 -6.46 -34.14 -8.48
N GLN A 205 -5.44 -33.44 -8.98
CA GLN A 205 -4.19 -33.23 -8.27
C GLN A 205 -4.32 -32.23 -7.12
N ILE A 206 -5.37 -31.39 -7.08
CA ILE A 206 -5.64 -30.46 -6.00
C ILE A 206 -6.35 -31.21 -4.89
N ALA A 207 -5.61 -31.66 -3.88
CA ALA A 207 -6.14 -32.45 -2.76
C ALA A 207 -6.91 -31.58 -1.75
N CYS A 208 -6.52 -30.33 -1.62
CA CYS A 208 -7.20 -29.38 -0.74
C CYS A 208 -6.95 -27.93 -1.16
N VAL A 209 -7.92 -27.08 -0.82
CA VAL A 209 -7.81 -25.62 -0.84
C VAL A 209 -8.17 -25.12 0.54
N GLY A 210 -7.33 -24.28 1.14
CA GLY A 210 -7.53 -23.70 2.45
C GLY A 210 -7.39 -22.18 2.43
N ASN A 211 -8.23 -21.47 3.19
CA ASN A 211 -8.10 -20.03 3.38
C ASN A 211 -7.11 -19.73 4.52
N GLY A 212 -5.89 -19.35 4.15
CA GLY A 212 -4.82 -18.96 5.09
C GLY A 212 -4.82 -17.48 5.44
N GLN A 213 -5.75 -16.69 4.90
CA GLN A 213 -5.86 -15.22 5.13
C GLN A 213 -4.57 -14.44 4.85
N GLY A 214 -3.60 -15.03 4.16
CA GLY A 214 -2.28 -14.44 3.96
C GLY A 214 -1.43 -14.31 5.23
N GLN A 215 -1.75 -15.05 6.30
CA GLN A 215 -1.13 -14.99 7.62
C GLN A 215 -0.59 -16.35 8.05
N THR A 216 0.44 -16.36 8.92
CA THR A 216 1.14 -17.58 9.33
C THR A 216 0.24 -18.57 10.09
N ALA A 217 -0.45 -18.13 11.16
CA ALA A 217 -1.24 -19.02 12.00
C ALA A 217 -2.47 -19.60 11.27
N PRO A 218 -3.32 -18.80 10.59
CA PRO A 218 -4.42 -19.35 9.79
C PRO A 218 -3.95 -20.30 8.69
N SER A 219 -2.81 -20.01 8.05
CA SER A 219 -2.24 -20.87 7.01
C SER A 219 -1.69 -22.18 7.58
N GLN A 220 -1.14 -22.16 8.81
CA GLN A 220 -0.75 -23.38 9.49
C GLN A 220 -1.95 -24.28 9.75
N THR A 221 -3.04 -23.75 10.32
CA THR A 221 -4.29 -24.49 10.53
C THR A 221 -4.86 -25.03 9.22
N ALA A 222 -4.90 -24.20 8.18
CA ALA A 222 -5.36 -24.63 6.86
C ALA A 222 -4.51 -25.78 6.28
N MET A 223 -3.19 -25.74 6.47
CA MET A 223 -2.29 -26.81 6.02
C MET A 223 -2.42 -28.08 6.89
N GLU A 224 -2.62 -27.95 8.19
CA GLU A 224 -2.89 -29.10 9.08
C GLU A 224 -4.15 -29.84 8.63
N ASN A 225 -5.23 -29.11 8.31
CA ASN A 225 -6.46 -29.70 7.74
C ASN A 225 -6.20 -30.36 6.38
N CYS A 226 -5.32 -29.81 5.55
CA CYS A 226 -4.92 -30.45 4.29
C CYS A 226 -4.18 -31.75 4.51
N ILE A 227 -3.26 -31.81 5.47
CA ILE A 227 -2.48 -33.01 5.83
C ILE A 227 -3.38 -34.12 6.39
N GLN A 228 -4.41 -33.76 7.15
CA GLN A 228 -5.41 -34.71 7.65
C GLN A 228 -6.22 -35.36 6.50
N LYS A 229 -6.60 -34.58 5.49
CA LYS A 229 -7.33 -35.09 4.32
C LYS A 229 -6.46 -35.96 3.40
N ASN A 230 -5.19 -35.58 3.25
CA ASN A 230 -4.23 -36.32 2.44
C ASN A 230 -2.84 -36.17 3.06
N SER A 231 -2.32 -37.28 3.60
CA SER A 231 -1.02 -37.29 4.25
C SER A 231 0.17 -37.08 3.30
N LYS A 232 -0.03 -37.27 1.98
CA LYS A 232 0.99 -37.04 0.96
C LYS A 232 0.72 -35.73 0.25
N ILE A 233 1.55 -34.72 0.46
CA ILE A 233 1.51 -33.43 -0.24
C ILE A 233 2.86 -33.23 -0.94
N ASP A 234 2.86 -33.22 -2.27
CA ASP A 234 4.07 -33.05 -3.07
C ASP A 234 4.35 -31.57 -3.41
N VAL A 235 3.27 -30.74 -3.51
CA VAL A 235 3.37 -29.32 -3.83
C VAL A 235 2.48 -28.52 -2.89
N VAL A 236 3.01 -27.43 -2.38
CA VAL A 236 2.24 -26.41 -1.63
C VAL A 236 2.33 -25.08 -2.36
N TYR A 237 1.22 -24.63 -2.88
CA TYR A 237 1.04 -23.25 -3.32
C TYR A 237 0.63 -22.40 -2.12
N THR A 238 1.26 -21.25 -1.97
CA THR A 238 0.88 -20.27 -0.96
C THR A 238 0.73 -18.89 -1.58
N ILE A 239 -0.31 -18.18 -1.13
CA ILE A 239 -0.63 -16.83 -1.62
C ILE A 239 0.52 -15.84 -1.35
N ASN A 240 1.25 -16.00 -0.25
CA ASN A 240 2.36 -15.15 0.17
C ASN A 240 3.32 -15.89 1.12
N GLU A 241 4.44 -15.27 1.47
CA GLU A 241 5.49 -15.86 2.32
C GLU A 241 5.06 -16.14 3.78
N PRO A 242 4.23 -15.31 4.47
CA PRO A 242 3.68 -15.70 5.75
C PRO A 242 2.90 -17.01 5.70
N SER A 243 2.12 -17.23 4.64
CA SER A 243 1.39 -18.50 4.43
C SER A 243 2.35 -19.67 4.20
N ALA A 244 3.48 -19.46 3.52
CA ALA A 244 4.49 -20.50 3.33
C ALA A 244 5.17 -20.91 4.65
N VAL A 245 5.39 -19.97 5.54
CA VAL A 245 5.89 -20.26 6.91
C VAL A 245 4.88 -21.09 7.68
N GLY A 246 3.59 -20.74 7.64
CA GLY A 246 2.52 -21.52 8.25
C GLY A 246 2.45 -22.94 7.69
N ALA A 247 2.48 -23.10 6.37
CA ALA A 247 2.53 -24.41 5.73
C ALA A 247 3.72 -25.25 6.17
N TRP A 248 4.90 -24.66 6.26
CA TRP A 248 6.10 -25.34 6.73
C TRP A 248 5.99 -25.77 8.19
N ASN A 249 5.43 -24.93 9.06
CA ASN A 249 5.19 -25.29 10.46
C ASN A 249 4.28 -26.51 10.59
N ALA A 250 3.17 -26.54 9.83
CA ALA A 250 2.25 -27.68 9.81
C ALA A 250 2.93 -28.97 9.34
N LEU A 251 3.74 -28.89 8.28
CA LEU A 251 4.51 -30.05 7.80
C LEU A 251 5.49 -30.56 8.86
N LYS A 252 6.23 -29.69 9.53
CA LYS A 252 7.14 -30.06 10.61
C LYS A 252 6.41 -30.74 11.78
N ASN A 253 5.30 -30.14 12.22
CA ASN A 253 4.50 -30.70 13.33
C ASN A 253 3.94 -32.08 13.00
N ALA A 254 3.67 -32.36 11.72
CA ALA A 254 3.26 -33.68 11.24
C ALA A 254 4.43 -34.66 11.01
N GLY A 255 5.64 -34.32 11.49
CA GLY A 255 6.83 -35.15 11.32
C GLY A 255 7.33 -35.25 9.88
N LYS A 256 6.86 -34.37 8.98
CA LYS A 256 7.25 -34.42 7.57
C LYS A 256 8.52 -33.62 7.33
N THR A 257 9.42 -34.20 6.56
CA THR A 257 10.64 -33.51 6.12
C THR A 257 10.36 -32.66 4.87
N LYS A 258 11.25 -31.72 4.59
CA LYS A 258 11.18 -30.94 3.32
C LYS A 258 11.45 -31.82 2.08
N ALA A 259 12.06 -32.99 2.27
CA ALA A 259 12.33 -33.92 1.16
C ALA A 259 11.02 -34.37 0.50
N GLY A 260 10.92 -34.15 -0.81
CA GLY A 260 9.75 -34.53 -1.60
C GLY A 260 8.62 -33.50 -1.67
N THR A 261 8.61 -32.43 -0.86
CA THR A 261 7.60 -31.36 -0.92
C THR A 261 8.18 -30.07 -1.49
N THR A 262 7.56 -29.56 -2.55
CA THR A 262 7.91 -28.27 -3.16
C THR A 262 6.98 -27.18 -2.62
N ILE A 263 7.50 -26.14 -1.97
CA ILE A 263 6.74 -24.99 -1.49
C ILE A 263 7.07 -23.78 -2.34
N VAL A 264 6.06 -23.17 -2.94
CA VAL A 264 6.21 -21.96 -3.76
C VAL A 264 5.32 -20.84 -3.25
N SER A 265 5.82 -19.58 -3.37
CA SER A 265 5.20 -18.43 -2.74
C SER A 265 5.39 -17.14 -3.54
N VAL A 266 4.84 -16.05 -3.01
CA VAL A 266 4.98 -14.68 -3.53
C VAL A 266 5.37 -13.77 -2.37
N ASP A 267 6.15 -12.75 -2.60
CA ASP A 267 6.50 -11.52 -1.92
C ASP A 267 7.98 -11.14 -2.14
N GLY A 268 8.93 -12.04 -1.89
CA GLY A 268 10.35 -11.75 -2.00
C GLY A 268 10.86 -10.76 -0.95
N GLY A 269 10.24 -10.74 0.22
CA GLY A 269 10.76 -10.04 1.40
C GLY A 269 12.09 -10.66 1.86
N CYS A 270 12.92 -9.92 2.62
CA CYS A 270 14.23 -10.42 3.01
C CYS A 270 14.13 -11.69 3.88
N ALA A 271 13.10 -11.81 4.73
CA ALA A 271 12.82 -13.02 5.48
C ALA A 271 12.45 -14.19 4.55
N GLY A 272 11.58 -13.96 3.57
CA GLY A 272 11.18 -14.98 2.60
C GLY A 272 12.35 -15.42 1.72
N VAL A 273 13.19 -14.50 1.24
CA VAL A 273 14.39 -14.87 0.47
C VAL A 273 15.40 -15.64 1.33
N ARG A 274 15.51 -15.33 2.62
CA ARG A 274 16.29 -16.19 3.58
C ARG A 274 15.68 -17.59 3.69
N ASN A 275 14.34 -17.72 3.70
CA ASN A 275 13.66 -19.00 3.68
C ASN A 275 13.91 -19.77 2.38
N VAL A 276 14.02 -19.07 1.23
CA VAL A 276 14.47 -19.71 -0.01
C VAL A 276 15.91 -20.20 0.11
N ARG A 277 16.80 -19.41 0.68
CA ARG A 277 18.19 -19.83 0.94
C ARG A 277 18.26 -21.07 1.84
N ALA A 278 17.46 -21.10 2.89
CA ALA A 278 17.39 -22.24 3.82
C ALA A 278 16.71 -23.49 3.20
N GLY A 279 16.02 -23.35 2.07
CA GLY A 279 15.28 -24.45 1.44
C GLY A 279 13.92 -24.72 2.06
N ILE A 280 13.39 -23.80 2.86
CA ILE A 280 12.00 -23.85 3.39
C ILE A 280 11.02 -23.56 2.26
N ILE A 281 11.29 -22.52 1.48
CA ILE A 281 10.57 -22.16 0.26
C ILE A 281 11.48 -22.51 -0.92
N ASP A 282 10.95 -23.11 -1.99
CA ASP A 282 11.75 -23.46 -3.17
C ASP A 282 11.89 -22.29 -4.12
N ALA A 283 10.82 -21.51 -4.29
CA ALA A 283 10.82 -20.29 -5.08
C ALA A 283 9.77 -19.29 -4.60
N THR A 284 10.09 -18.00 -4.73
CA THR A 284 9.16 -16.89 -4.42
C THR A 284 9.18 -15.86 -5.53
N SER A 285 8.02 -15.37 -5.94
CA SER A 285 7.88 -14.23 -6.86
C SER A 285 8.06 -12.93 -6.10
N GLN A 286 9.22 -12.26 -6.28
CA GLN A 286 9.57 -11.03 -5.58
C GLN A 286 8.83 -9.83 -6.17
N GLN A 287 8.20 -9.04 -5.31
CA GLN A 287 7.47 -7.80 -5.60
C GLN A 287 8.00 -6.62 -4.77
N TYR A 288 7.52 -5.38 -5.02
CA TYR A 288 8.20 -4.17 -4.56
C TYR A 288 7.26 -3.16 -3.88
N PRO A 289 6.82 -3.39 -2.61
CA PRO A 289 5.86 -2.53 -1.89
C PRO A 289 6.37 -1.10 -1.68
N LEU A 290 7.68 -0.92 -1.46
CA LEU A 290 8.29 0.40 -1.33
C LEU A 290 8.14 1.24 -2.61
N ARG A 291 8.30 0.60 -3.79
CA ARG A 291 8.11 1.23 -5.09
C ARG A 291 6.66 1.63 -5.32
N MET A 292 5.72 0.71 -5.05
CA MET A 292 4.27 1.00 -5.16
C MET A 292 3.90 2.22 -4.33
N ALA A 293 4.32 2.24 -3.07
CA ALA A 293 4.03 3.32 -2.13
C ALA A 293 4.63 4.66 -2.56
N SER A 294 5.93 4.66 -2.93
CA SER A 294 6.62 5.90 -3.33
C SER A 294 6.04 6.50 -4.60
N MET A 295 5.69 5.68 -5.59
CA MET A 295 5.01 6.12 -6.81
C MET A 295 3.63 6.68 -6.49
N GLY A 296 2.86 6.02 -5.62
CA GLY A 296 1.54 6.47 -5.20
C GLY A 296 1.57 7.84 -4.52
N VAL A 297 2.45 8.02 -3.51
CA VAL A 297 2.61 9.32 -2.83
C VAL A 297 3.03 10.41 -3.81
N THR A 298 3.98 10.11 -4.70
CA THR A 298 4.43 11.07 -5.73
C THR A 298 3.28 11.48 -6.65
N ALA A 299 2.45 10.54 -7.08
CA ALA A 299 1.29 10.80 -7.92
C ALA A 299 0.26 11.70 -7.23
N VAL A 300 -0.04 11.46 -5.94
CA VAL A 300 -0.95 12.31 -5.16
C VAL A 300 -0.40 13.73 -4.98
N VAL A 301 0.89 13.87 -4.66
CA VAL A 301 1.53 15.19 -4.51
C VAL A 301 1.53 15.95 -5.84
N ASN A 302 1.82 15.30 -6.95
CA ASN A 302 1.77 15.90 -8.28
C ASN A 302 0.34 16.34 -8.64
N TYR A 303 -0.65 15.48 -8.38
CA TYR A 303 -2.06 15.82 -8.56
C TYR A 303 -2.47 17.06 -7.74
N ALA A 304 -2.08 17.11 -6.48
CA ALA A 304 -2.37 18.26 -5.62
C ALA A 304 -1.76 19.57 -6.12
N LYS A 305 -0.60 19.52 -6.78
CA LYS A 305 0.11 20.69 -7.32
C LYS A 305 -0.37 21.11 -8.71
N THR A 306 -0.75 20.16 -9.56
CA THR A 306 -0.97 20.41 -11.00
C THR A 306 -2.40 20.15 -11.45
N GLY A 307 -3.24 19.48 -10.66
CA GLY A 307 -4.57 19.00 -11.05
C GLY A 307 -4.55 17.79 -11.99
N LYS A 308 -3.37 17.34 -12.47
CA LYS A 308 -3.27 16.23 -13.43
C LYS A 308 -3.37 14.89 -12.70
N LYS A 309 -4.38 14.09 -13.06
CA LYS A 309 -4.58 12.73 -12.55
C LYS A 309 -3.69 11.74 -13.29
N VAL A 310 -3.22 10.73 -12.55
CA VAL A 310 -2.71 9.48 -13.13
C VAL A 310 -3.86 8.55 -13.46
N SER A 311 -3.67 7.63 -14.42
CA SER A 311 -4.70 6.67 -14.83
C SER A 311 -4.08 5.34 -15.26
N GLY A 312 -4.93 4.30 -15.32
CA GLY A 312 -4.55 3.00 -15.84
C GLY A 312 -3.70 2.15 -14.88
N TYR A 313 -3.08 1.12 -15.43
CA TYR A 313 -2.24 0.18 -14.71
C TYR A 313 -0.76 0.48 -14.93
N THR A 314 0.01 0.45 -13.82
CA THR A 314 1.48 0.54 -13.87
C THR A 314 2.06 -0.71 -13.19
N ASP A 315 2.80 -1.49 -13.96
CA ASP A 315 3.53 -2.65 -13.43
C ASP A 315 4.75 -2.19 -12.63
N THR A 316 4.81 -2.60 -11.37
CA THR A 316 5.91 -2.26 -10.45
C THR A 316 7.07 -3.24 -10.51
N GLY A 317 6.94 -4.28 -11.33
CA GLY A 317 7.98 -5.27 -11.58
C GLY A 317 7.80 -6.56 -10.80
N LEU A 318 8.49 -7.60 -11.28
CA LEU A 318 8.41 -8.97 -10.78
C LEU A 318 9.68 -9.75 -11.12
N ASN A 319 10.27 -10.44 -10.13
CA ASN A 319 11.33 -11.41 -10.35
C ASN A 319 11.05 -12.72 -9.59
N LEU A 320 11.21 -13.86 -10.25
CA LEU A 320 11.20 -15.14 -9.56
C LEU A 320 12.56 -15.35 -8.91
N ILE A 321 12.57 -15.60 -7.60
CA ILE A 321 13.78 -15.94 -6.82
C ILE A 321 13.74 -17.43 -6.49
N ALA A 322 14.80 -18.15 -6.81
CA ALA A 322 14.91 -19.56 -6.51
C ALA A 322 16.32 -19.94 -6.05
N LYS A 323 16.42 -20.94 -5.15
CA LYS A 323 17.72 -21.50 -4.72
C LYS A 323 18.33 -22.36 -5.84
N VAL A 324 17.49 -23.15 -6.51
CA VAL A 324 17.88 -24.04 -7.60
C VAL A 324 17.09 -23.63 -8.84
N ALA A 325 17.78 -23.19 -9.87
CA ALA A 325 17.16 -22.87 -11.16
C ALA A 325 16.54 -24.13 -11.79
N LYS A 326 15.47 -23.95 -12.54
CA LYS A 326 14.80 -25.03 -13.30
C LYS A 326 14.87 -24.71 -14.78
N ALA A 327 15.15 -25.72 -15.58
CA ALA A 327 15.19 -25.58 -17.05
C ALA A 327 13.86 -25.00 -17.57
N GLY A 328 13.92 -24.05 -18.48
CA GLY A 328 12.74 -23.37 -19.04
C GLY A 328 12.01 -22.42 -18.10
N VAL A 329 12.52 -22.18 -16.86
CA VAL A 329 11.92 -21.27 -15.90
C VAL A 329 12.89 -20.14 -15.53
N PRO A 330 12.79 -18.96 -16.18
CA PRO A 330 13.65 -17.83 -15.87
C PRO A 330 13.52 -17.42 -14.39
N SER A 331 14.65 -17.47 -13.66
CA SER A 331 14.71 -17.09 -12.26
C SER A 331 16.02 -16.36 -11.95
N LYS A 332 16.00 -15.58 -10.87
CA LYS A 332 17.17 -14.93 -10.28
C LYS A 332 17.66 -15.74 -9.08
N SER A 333 18.96 -15.62 -8.79
CA SER A 333 19.57 -16.29 -7.65
C SER A 333 19.10 -15.69 -6.31
N VAL A 334 19.30 -16.45 -5.23
CA VAL A 334 19.10 -15.96 -3.85
C VAL A 334 19.93 -14.69 -3.57
N ALA A 335 21.17 -14.62 -4.07
CA ALA A 335 22.02 -13.43 -3.90
C ALA A 335 21.39 -12.18 -4.55
N TYR A 336 20.81 -12.32 -5.74
CA TYR A 336 20.04 -11.23 -6.36
C TYR A 336 18.83 -10.86 -5.49
N GLY A 337 18.06 -11.85 -5.03
CA GLY A 337 16.90 -11.65 -4.18
C GLY A 337 17.26 -10.86 -2.91
N LEU A 338 18.33 -11.22 -2.22
CA LEU A 338 18.78 -10.55 -1.00
C LEU A 338 19.25 -9.11 -1.21
N ARG A 339 19.82 -8.79 -2.38
CA ARG A 339 20.19 -7.39 -2.71
C ARG A 339 18.98 -6.51 -3.03
N ASN A 340 17.87 -7.10 -3.44
CA ASN A 340 16.68 -6.38 -3.91
C ASN A 340 15.45 -6.61 -3.02
N CYS A 341 15.60 -7.34 -1.91
CA CYS A 341 14.50 -7.57 -0.98
C CYS A 341 14.21 -6.34 -0.12
N TRP A 342 13.06 -6.38 0.49
CA TRP A 342 12.57 -5.41 1.45
C TRP A 342 12.27 -6.10 2.80
N GLY A 343 12.50 -5.46 3.91
CA GLY A 343 12.23 -6.04 5.25
C GLY A 343 13.42 -6.20 6.14
#